data_8aeb45041e97a3e577adb06b2289a023
#
_entry.id   8aeb45041e97a3e577adb06b2289a023
#
_cell.length_a   1.000
_cell.length_b   1.000
_cell.length_c   1.000
_cell.angle_alpha   90.00
_cell.angle_beta   90.00
_cell.angle_gamma   90.00
#
_symmetry.space_group_name_H-M   'P 1'
#
loop_
_entity.id
_entity.type
_entity.pdbx_description
1 polymer ?
#
loop_
_entity_poly.entity_id
_entity_poly.type
_entity_poly.pdbx_seq_one_letter_code
_entity_poly.pdbx_strand_id
1 'polypeptide(L)'
;RGLGDVYKRQTFGGVKMTQRWSFIHQKNGAPLNSEAERWRKAMEEGMSILPLSDYKGEPLYKIVFIADHESDLAEAKQLYADQFVFCESKLDRLTDGFVNGELINRKFDKGTGIKAICDHLGCTLADTIGFGDSDNDLQMTDVVGISVCMANGSENLKKRCDRIAPSVYEDGIAKEFKALGLI
;
A
#
# COMPACT_ATOMS: atom_id res chain seq x y z
N ARG A 1 12.49 -1.06 20.33
CA ARG A 1 10.99 -1.10 20.41
C ARG A 1 10.51 -1.43 19.02
N GLY A 2 9.93 -2.63 18.84
CA GLY A 2 9.63 -3.18 17.54
C GLY A 2 8.45 -2.47 16.85
N LEU A 3 8.37 -2.64 15.56
CA LEU A 3 7.29 -2.18 14.65
C LEU A 3 5.87 -2.56 15.09
N GLY A 4 5.69 -3.33 16.17
CA GLY A 4 4.40 -3.73 16.71
C GLY A 4 3.49 -2.61 17.20
N ASP A 5 4.04 -1.43 17.52
CA ASP A 5 3.22 -0.31 18.00
C ASP A 5 2.50 0.47 16.89
N VAL A 6 2.87 0.28 15.64
CA VAL A 6 2.22 0.94 14.50
C VAL A 6 0.81 0.39 14.26
N TYR A 7 0.54 -0.86 14.66
CA TYR A 7 -0.76 -1.52 14.47
C TYR A 7 -1.81 -1.24 15.55
N LYS A 8 -1.46 -0.54 16.61
CA LYS A 8 -2.41 -0.16 17.68
C LYS A 8 -3.21 1.10 17.39
N ARG A 9 -3.10 1.67 16.18
CA ARG A 9 -3.89 2.84 15.80
C ARG A 9 -5.31 2.42 15.47
N GLN A 10 -6.26 3.21 15.95
CA GLN A 10 -7.68 3.00 15.67
C GLN A 10 -7.94 3.10 14.16
N THR A 11 -8.70 2.17 13.64
CA THR A 11 -9.19 2.19 12.26
C THR A 11 -10.67 2.51 12.30
N PHE A 12 -11.10 3.45 11.47
CA PHE A 12 -12.50 3.82 11.32
C PHE A 12 -13.02 3.35 9.98
N GLY A 13 -14.22 2.81 9.94
CA GLY A 13 -14.82 2.30 8.72
C GLY A 13 -16.31 2.64 8.60
N GLY A 14 -16.76 2.81 7.39
CA GLY A 14 -18.17 2.96 7.10
C GLY A 14 -18.97 1.69 7.43
N VAL A 15 -20.27 1.84 7.73
CA VAL A 15 -21.18 0.74 8.09
C VAL A 15 -21.17 -0.40 7.05
N LYS A 16 -21.04 -0.08 5.79
CA LYS A 16 -20.96 -1.07 4.70
C LYS A 16 -19.69 -1.92 4.75
N MET A 17 -18.60 -1.41 5.32
CA MET A 17 -17.33 -2.12 5.36
C MET A 17 -17.36 -3.27 6.38
N THR A 18 -17.96 -3.06 7.55
CA THR A 18 -18.11 -4.11 8.56
C THR A 18 -19.05 -5.24 8.11
N GLN A 19 -20.10 -4.93 7.36
CA GLN A 19 -21.03 -5.92 6.81
C GLN A 19 -20.44 -6.70 5.63
N ARG A 20 -19.66 -6.04 4.77
CA ARG A 20 -19.03 -6.67 3.59
C ARG A 20 -17.77 -7.47 3.94
N TRP A 21 -17.10 -7.11 4.99
CA TRP A 21 -15.95 -7.89 5.47
C TRP A 21 -16.37 -9.32 5.82
N SER A 22 -17.51 -9.50 6.48
CA SER A 22 -18.08 -10.82 6.72
C SER A 22 -18.45 -11.57 5.42
N PHE A 23 -18.89 -10.85 4.39
CA PHE A 23 -19.23 -11.42 3.08
C PHE A 23 -17.99 -11.91 2.30
N ILE A 24 -16.91 -11.16 2.31
CA ILE A 24 -15.63 -11.55 1.71
C ILE A 24 -15.11 -12.87 2.33
N HIS A 25 -15.35 -13.06 3.63
CA HIS A 25 -15.01 -14.30 4.32
C HIS A 25 -15.92 -15.48 4.02
N GLN A 26 -17.20 -15.23 3.73
CA GLN A 26 -18.20 -16.30 3.58
C GLN A 26 -18.22 -16.94 2.20
N LYS A 27 -17.73 -16.27 1.17
CA LYS A 27 -17.86 -16.72 -0.22
C LYS A 27 -16.79 -17.72 -0.63
N ASN A 28 -16.45 -18.72 0.15
CA ASN A 28 -15.69 -19.96 -0.20
C ASN A 28 -14.62 -20.37 0.80
N GLY A 29 -14.55 -19.77 1.99
CA GLY A 29 -13.61 -20.18 3.04
C GLY A 29 -12.11 -19.90 2.74
N ALA A 30 -11.79 -19.36 1.57
CA ALA A 30 -10.44 -18.99 1.20
C ALA A 30 -10.30 -17.47 1.08
N PRO A 31 -9.17 -16.88 1.50
CA PRO A 31 -8.93 -15.45 1.35
C PRO A 31 -8.86 -15.10 -0.15
N LEU A 32 -9.50 -14.00 -0.52
CA LEU A 32 -9.58 -13.55 -1.91
C LEU A 32 -8.22 -13.12 -2.47
N ASN A 33 -7.31 -12.64 -1.63
CA ASN A 33 -5.93 -12.29 -1.95
C ASN A 33 -5.09 -12.13 -0.67
N SER A 34 -3.79 -11.90 -0.83
CA SER A 34 -2.85 -11.69 0.28
C SER A 34 -3.20 -10.49 1.16
N GLU A 35 -3.78 -9.43 0.59
CA GLU A 35 -4.22 -8.26 1.33
C GLU A 35 -5.43 -8.57 2.23
N ALA A 36 -6.45 -9.23 1.69
CA ALA A 36 -7.61 -9.66 2.45
C ALA A 36 -7.23 -10.61 3.61
N GLU A 37 -6.28 -11.52 3.37
CA GLU A 37 -5.76 -12.41 4.40
C GLU A 37 -5.01 -11.65 5.49
N ARG A 38 -4.21 -10.66 5.13
CA ARG A 38 -3.51 -9.79 6.07
C ARG A 38 -4.49 -9.02 6.96
N TRP A 39 -5.56 -8.49 6.39
CA TRP A 39 -6.61 -7.80 7.13
C TRP A 39 -7.37 -8.74 8.07
N ARG A 40 -7.70 -9.94 7.58
CA ARG A 40 -8.34 -10.98 8.39
C ARG A 40 -7.50 -11.29 9.63
N LYS A 41 -6.22 -11.57 9.41
CA LYS A 41 -5.28 -11.88 10.49
C LYS A 41 -5.15 -10.74 11.50
N ALA A 42 -5.04 -9.49 11.02
CA ALA A 42 -4.96 -8.33 11.90
C ALA A 42 -6.21 -8.16 12.78
N MET A 43 -7.41 -8.45 12.24
CA MET A 43 -8.64 -8.41 13.02
C MET A 43 -8.73 -9.55 14.04
N GLU A 44 -8.28 -10.75 13.70
CA GLU A 44 -8.18 -11.87 14.64
C GLU A 44 -7.18 -11.57 15.77
N GLU A 45 -6.12 -10.82 15.49
CA GLU A 45 -5.10 -10.36 16.45
C GLU A 45 -5.54 -9.14 17.30
N GLY A 46 -6.78 -8.69 17.14
CA GLY A 46 -7.38 -7.64 17.98
C GLY A 46 -7.45 -6.24 17.37
N MET A 47 -7.20 -6.08 16.07
CA MET A 47 -7.53 -4.83 15.39
C MET A 47 -9.05 -4.67 15.34
N SER A 48 -9.56 -3.55 15.82
CA SER A 48 -10.98 -3.21 15.73
C SER A 48 -11.21 -2.12 14.69
N ILE A 49 -12.29 -2.25 13.93
CA ILE A 49 -12.78 -1.21 13.04
C ILE A 49 -13.94 -0.52 13.76
N LEU A 50 -13.73 0.74 14.12
CA LEU A 50 -14.76 1.56 14.76
C LEU A 50 -15.68 2.18 13.71
N PRO A 51 -16.95 2.47 14.05
CA PRO A 51 -17.84 3.22 13.17
C PRO A 51 -17.23 4.59 12.78
N LEU A 52 -17.43 5.01 11.55
CA LEU A 52 -16.97 6.32 11.07
C LEU A 52 -17.57 7.48 11.88
N SER A 53 -18.77 7.29 12.46
CA SER A 53 -19.39 8.25 13.39
C SER A 53 -18.56 8.57 14.62
N ASP A 54 -17.67 7.67 15.00
CA ASP A 54 -16.82 7.82 16.19
C ASP A 54 -15.52 8.58 15.89
N TYR A 55 -15.24 8.85 14.60
CA TYR A 55 -14.11 9.66 14.17
C TYR A 55 -14.29 11.12 14.61
N LYS A 56 -13.30 11.65 15.32
CA LYS A 56 -13.32 12.99 15.94
C LYS A 56 -12.29 13.96 15.33
N GLY A 57 -11.76 13.63 14.15
CA GLY A 57 -10.77 14.47 13.48
C GLY A 57 -9.32 14.08 13.81
N GLU A 58 -9.08 12.88 14.28
CA GLU A 58 -7.72 12.35 14.46
C GLU A 58 -6.96 12.37 13.13
N PRO A 59 -5.62 12.54 13.15
CA PRO A 59 -4.82 12.52 11.92
C PRO A 59 -4.99 11.21 11.15
N LEU A 60 -5.42 11.30 9.90
CA LEU A 60 -5.53 10.15 9.00
C LEU A 60 -4.21 9.98 8.23
N TYR A 61 -3.60 8.82 8.38
CA TYR A 61 -2.33 8.51 7.71
C TYR A 61 -2.55 7.73 6.41
N LYS A 62 -3.66 7.00 6.33
CA LYS A 62 -3.96 6.14 5.18
C LYS A 62 -5.47 5.95 5.07
N ILE A 63 -5.97 5.97 3.87
CA ILE A 63 -7.34 5.60 3.53
C ILE A 63 -7.25 4.37 2.62
N VAL A 64 -7.98 3.31 2.97
CA VAL A 64 -8.15 2.14 2.11
C VAL A 64 -9.61 2.00 1.73
N PHE A 65 -9.87 1.44 0.57
CA PHE A 65 -11.24 1.22 0.10
C PHE A 65 -11.42 -0.17 -0.48
N ILE A 66 -12.65 -0.62 -0.44
CA ILE A 66 -13.14 -1.80 -1.15
C ILE A 66 -14.44 -1.40 -1.82
N ALA A 67 -14.56 -1.63 -3.12
CA ALA A 67 -15.77 -1.39 -3.91
C ALA A 67 -16.21 -2.66 -4.63
N ASP A 68 -17.51 -2.82 -4.87
CA ASP A 68 -18.04 -3.97 -5.60
C ASP A 68 -17.69 -3.89 -7.07
N HIS A 69 -17.69 -2.68 -7.61
CA HIS A 69 -17.40 -2.39 -9.01
C HIS A 69 -16.54 -1.13 -9.12
N GLU A 70 -15.73 -1.06 -10.17
CA GLU A 70 -14.94 0.15 -10.47
C GLU A 70 -15.83 1.39 -10.66
N SER A 71 -17.04 1.21 -11.19
CA SER A 71 -18.04 2.28 -11.34
C SER A 71 -18.45 2.93 -10.02
N ASP A 72 -18.38 2.21 -8.91
CA ASP A 72 -18.73 2.73 -7.57
C ASP A 72 -17.72 3.79 -7.08
N LEU A 73 -16.55 3.83 -7.70
CA LEU A 73 -15.49 4.80 -7.39
C LEU A 73 -15.56 6.07 -8.26
N ALA A 74 -16.41 6.08 -9.30
CA ALA A 74 -16.42 7.15 -10.31
C ALA A 74 -16.68 8.53 -9.69
N GLU A 75 -17.66 8.65 -8.81
CA GLU A 75 -17.98 9.90 -8.13
C GLU A 75 -16.85 10.35 -7.21
N ALA A 76 -16.30 9.43 -6.41
CA ALA A 76 -15.19 9.73 -5.53
C ALA A 76 -13.93 10.16 -6.30
N LYS A 77 -13.62 9.50 -7.41
CA LYS A 77 -12.51 9.88 -8.30
C LYS A 77 -12.71 11.28 -8.87
N GLN A 78 -13.93 11.61 -9.29
CA GLN A 78 -14.24 12.95 -9.81
C GLN A 78 -14.09 14.04 -8.73
N LEU A 79 -14.59 13.79 -7.53
CA LEU A 79 -14.59 14.78 -6.44
C LEU A 79 -13.22 15.00 -5.81
N TYR A 80 -12.37 13.97 -5.80
CA TYR A 80 -11.13 13.98 -5.01
C TYR A 80 -9.85 13.78 -5.84
N ALA A 81 -9.94 13.79 -7.18
CA ALA A 81 -8.80 13.63 -8.07
C ALA A 81 -7.66 14.63 -7.80
N ASP A 82 -7.99 15.85 -7.39
CA ASP A 82 -7.02 16.91 -7.08
C ASP A 82 -6.27 16.67 -5.77
N GLN A 83 -6.85 15.90 -4.85
CA GLN A 83 -6.32 15.67 -3.51
C GLN A 83 -5.64 14.33 -3.36
N PHE A 84 -6.14 13.30 -4.06
CA PHE A 84 -5.71 11.92 -3.90
C PHE A 84 -5.40 11.26 -5.25
N VAL A 85 -4.46 10.32 -5.18
CA VAL A 85 -4.26 9.30 -6.22
C VAL A 85 -4.97 8.04 -5.75
N PHE A 86 -5.82 7.46 -6.60
CA PHE A 86 -6.48 6.18 -6.35
C PHE A 86 -5.58 5.07 -6.88
N CYS A 87 -4.88 4.39 -5.99
CA CYS A 87 -4.07 3.23 -6.32
C CYS A 87 -4.94 1.98 -6.18
N GLU A 88 -5.40 1.45 -7.30
CA GLU A 88 -6.30 0.30 -7.36
C GLU A 88 -5.52 -0.99 -7.57
N SER A 89 -5.87 -2.01 -6.79
CA SER A 89 -5.47 -3.38 -7.05
C SER A 89 -6.68 -4.10 -7.66
N LYS A 90 -6.57 -4.47 -8.93
CA LYS A 90 -7.57 -5.34 -9.57
C LYS A 90 -7.33 -6.75 -9.06
N LEU A 91 -8.22 -7.22 -8.23
CA LEU A 91 -8.28 -8.60 -7.85
C LEU A 91 -8.54 -9.46 -9.09
N ASP A 92 -7.79 -10.55 -9.20
CA ASP A 92 -7.79 -11.46 -10.32
C ASP A 92 -9.21 -11.90 -10.71
N ARG A 93 -9.41 -12.31 -11.95
CA ARG A 93 -10.69 -12.63 -12.64
C ARG A 93 -11.67 -13.57 -11.88
N LEU A 94 -11.28 -14.04 -10.70
CA LEU A 94 -12.08 -14.92 -9.84
C LEU A 94 -13.07 -14.17 -8.91
N THR A 95 -13.06 -12.87 -8.88
CA THR A 95 -13.76 -12.07 -7.86
C THR A 95 -14.77 -11.07 -8.43
N ASP A 96 -15.64 -11.48 -9.34
CA ASP A 96 -16.85 -10.73 -9.77
C ASP A 96 -16.74 -9.17 -9.75
N GLY A 97 -15.57 -8.63 -10.08
CA GLY A 97 -15.39 -7.18 -10.25
C GLY A 97 -15.02 -6.37 -8.99
N PHE A 98 -14.74 -7.01 -7.86
CA PHE A 98 -14.24 -6.29 -6.68
C PHE A 98 -12.96 -5.50 -6.96
N VAL A 99 -12.94 -4.25 -6.55
CA VAL A 99 -11.77 -3.38 -6.59
C VAL A 99 -11.43 -2.99 -5.16
N ASN A 100 -10.19 -3.23 -4.76
CA ASN A 100 -9.65 -2.68 -3.53
C ASN A 100 -8.47 -1.76 -3.83
N GLY A 101 -8.17 -0.87 -2.93
CA GLY A 101 -7.05 0.03 -3.14
C GLY A 101 -6.82 0.99 -1.99
N GLU A 102 -5.95 1.92 -2.26
CA GLU A 102 -5.52 2.95 -1.34
C GLU A 102 -5.66 4.32 -1.98
N LEU A 103 -6.06 5.31 -1.16
CA LEU A 103 -5.95 6.71 -1.53
C LEU A 103 -4.64 7.26 -0.99
N ILE A 104 -3.79 7.73 -1.89
CA ILE A 104 -2.54 8.40 -1.56
C ILE A 104 -2.77 9.90 -1.70
N ASN A 105 -2.53 10.63 -0.63
CA ASN A 105 -2.58 12.08 -0.67
C ASN A 105 -1.45 12.61 -1.56
N ARG A 106 -1.80 13.44 -2.54
CA ARG A 106 -0.81 14.00 -3.50
C ARG A 106 0.28 14.85 -2.83
N LYS A 107 0.06 15.31 -1.61
CA LYS A 107 1.05 16.09 -0.84
C LYS A 107 1.99 15.22 0.01
N PHE A 108 1.65 13.95 0.25
CA PHE A 108 2.33 13.09 1.22
C PHE A 108 2.47 11.68 0.65
N ASP A 109 3.21 11.55 -0.43
CA ASP A 109 3.57 10.27 -1.04
C ASP A 109 4.91 9.73 -0.49
N LYS A 110 5.32 8.54 -0.94
CA LYS A 110 6.60 7.93 -0.52
C LYS A 110 7.80 8.78 -0.93
N GLY A 111 7.73 9.45 -2.06
CA GLY A 111 8.83 10.32 -2.54
C GLY A 111 9.00 11.56 -1.67
N THR A 112 7.92 12.23 -1.31
CA THR A 112 7.98 13.38 -0.38
C THR A 112 8.45 12.96 1.01
N GLY A 113 8.07 11.76 1.48
CA GLY A 113 8.56 11.20 2.73
C GLY A 113 10.07 10.97 2.73
N ILE A 114 10.63 10.43 1.64
CA ILE A 114 12.08 10.22 1.49
C ILE A 114 12.82 11.55 1.51
N LYS A 115 12.34 12.56 0.78
CA LYS A 115 12.94 13.91 0.81
C LYS A 115 13.02 14.48 2.22
N ALA A 116 11.93 14.40 2.97
CA ALA A 116 11.89 14.88 4.35
C ALA A 116 12.86 14.12 5.27
N ILE A 117 13.03 12.81 5.07
CA ILE A 117 14.01 12.01 5.82
C ILE A 117 15.44 12.40 5.44
N CYS A 118 15.74 12.59 4.15
CA CYS A 118 17.06 13.03 3.71
C CYS A 118 17.42 14.39 4.29
N ASP A 119 16.49 15.34 4.26
CA ASP A 119 16.68 16.66 4.87
C ASP A 119 16.96 16.56 6.37
N HIS A 120 16.23 15.69 7.07
CA HIS A 120 16.43 15.47 8.51
C HIS A 120 17.78 14.83 8.85
N LEU A 121 18.23 13.87 8.02
CA LEU A 121 19.50 13.16 8.22
C LEU A 121 20.72 13.90 7.66
N GLY A 122 20.52 14.95 6.87
CA GLY A 122 21.59 15.68 6.19
C GLY A 122 22.26 14.88 5.07
N CYS A 123 21.55 13.92 4.45
CA CYS A 123 22.00 13.19 3.27
C CYS A 123 21.26 13.69 2.00
N THR A 124 21.75 13.30 0.84
CA THR A 124 21.14 13.65 -0.44
C THR A 124 20.27 12.51 -0.97
N LEU A 125 19.38 12.82 -1.90
CA LEU A 125 18.58 11.79 -2.58
C LEU A 125 19.46 10.79 -3.35
N ALA A 126 20.62 11.22 -3.85
CA ALA A 126 21.61 10.36 -4.50
C ALA A 126 22.18 9.27 -3.58
N ASP A 127 22.12 9.48 -2.27
CA ASP A 127 22.60 8.54 -1.26
C ASP A 127 21.53 7.49 -0.87
N THR A 128 20.37 7.49 -1.53
CA THR A 128 19.23 6.64 -1.19
C THR A 128 19.04 5.49 -2.18
N ILE A 129 18.58 4.35 -1.65
CA ILE A 129 18.18 3.20 -2.46
C ILE A 129 16.74 2.84 -2.08
N GLY A 130 15.85 2.81 -3.09
CA GLY A 130 14.44 2.48 -2.90
C GLY A 130 14.10 1.10 -3.44
N PHE A 131 13.49 0.25 -2.61
CA PHE A 131 12.95 -1.06 -3.02
C PHE A 131 11.43 -1.01 -3.08
N GLY A 132 10.85 -1.50 -4.17
CA GLY A 132 9.41 -1.53 -4.36
C GLY A 132 8.92 -2.79 -5.08
N ASP A 133 7.62 -3.05 -4.99
CA ASP A 133 6.97 -4.18 -5.64
C ASP A 133 5.62 -3.85 -6.30
N SER A 134 5.09 -2.65 -6.08
CA SER A 134 3.76 -2.27 -6.56
C SER A 134 3.69 -0.83 -7.05
N ASP A 135 2.59 -0.49 -7.74
CA ASP A 135 2.42 0.82 -8.36
C ASP A 135 2.36 1.99 -7.35
N ASN A 136 2.12 1.71 -6.07
CA ASN A 136 2.21 2.72 -5.02
C ASN A 136 3.66 3.13 -4.68
N ASP A 137 4.66 2.47 -5.25
CA ASP A 137 6.08 2.79 -5.11
C ASP A 137 6.61 3.69 -6.23
N LEU A 138 5.79 3.98 -7.26
CA LEU A 138 6.22 4.79 -8.41
C LEU A 138 6.78 6.16 -8.01
N GLN A 139 6.17 6.84 -7.04
CA GLN A 139 6.65 8.16 -6.58
C GLN A 139 7.99 8.06 -5.84
N MET A 140 8.30 6.90 -5.26
CA MET A 140 9.60 6.64 -4.66
C MET A 140 10.68 6.53 -5.74
N THR A 141 10.41 5.81 -6.84
CA THR A 141 11.38 5.60 -7.91
C THR A 141 11.83 6.90 -8.58
N ASP A 142 11.00 7.93 -8.55
CA ASP A 142 11.29 9.22 -9.17
C ASP A 142 12.28 10.08 -8.35
N VAL A 143 12.55 9.70 -7.11
CA VAL A 143 13.34 10.55 -6.20
C VAL A 143 14.57 9.89 -5.60
N VAL A 144 14.63 8.57 -5.52
CA VAL A 144 15.78 7.86 -4.96
C VAL A 144 16.97 7.85 -5.91
N GLY A 145 18.18 7.74 -5.36
CA GLY A 145 19.42 7.65 -6.14
C GLY A 145 19.52 6.34 -6.93
N ILE A 146 19.05 5.22 -6.36
CA ILE A 146 18.93 3.93 -7.05
C ILE A 146 17.55 3.35 -6.73
N SER A 147 16.78 3.08 -7.78
CA SER A 147 15.47 2.43 -7.67
C SER A 147 15.56 0.95 -8.05
N VAL A 148 14.98 0.09 -7.20
CA VAL A 148 15.03 -1.36 -7.36
C VAL A 148 13.62 -1.92 -7.30
N CYS A 149 13.17 -2.62 -8.34
CA CYS A 149 11.92 -3.37 -8.33
C CYS A 149 12.20 -4.84 -8.02
N MET A 150 11.37 -5.45 -7.18
CA MET A 150 11.41 -6.90 -6.98
C MET A 150 10.90 -7.64 -8.23
N ALA A 151 11.47 -8.82 -8.55
CA ALA A 151 11.06 -9.60 -9.71
C ALA A 151 9.57 -10.00 -9.72
N ASN A 152 8.98 -10.15 -8.54
CA ASN A 152 7.53 -10.36 -8.37
C ASN A 152 6.71 -9.06 -8.37
N GLY A 153 7.32 -7.91 -8.61
CA GLY A 153 6.66 -6.62 -8.64
C GLY A 153 5.89 -6.34 -9.93
N SER A 154 5.15 -5.23 -9.93
CA SER A 154 4.32 -4.82 -11.08
C SER A 154 5.16 -4.48 -12.31
N GLU A 155 4.61 -4.76 -13.49
CA GLU A 155 5.28 -4.45 -14.77
C GLU A 155 5.49 -2.94 -14.97
N ASN A 156 4.61 -2.11 -14.42
CA ASN A 156 4.76 -0.65 -14.49
C ASN A 156 5.98 -0.20 -13.69
N LEU A 157 6.15 -0.73 -12.48
CA LEU A 157 7.28 -0.41 -11.62
C LEU A 157 8.60 -0.92 -12.21
N LYS A 158 8.63 -2.15 -12.73
CA LYS A 158 9.81 -2.72 -13.40
C LYS A 158 10.34 -1.85 -14.54
N LYS A 159 9.45 -1.24 -15.32
CA LYS A 159 9.82 -0.37 -16.43
C LYS A 159 10.44 0.96 -16.00
N ARG A 160 10.26 1.36 -14.74
CA ARG A 160 10.71 2.66 -14.21
C ARG A 160 11.90 2.55 -13.27
N CYS A 161 12.16 1.37 -12.74
CA CYS A 161 13.30 1.15 -11.86
C CYS A 161 14.60 0.97 -12.63
N ASP A 162 15.71 1.39 -12.01
CA ASP A 162 17.06 1.23 -12.53
C ASP A 162 17.48 -0.24 -12.53
N ARG A 163 16.98 -1.02 -11.59
CA ARG A 163 17.38 -2.40 -11.36
C ARG A 163 16.17 -3.30 -11.02
N ILE A 164 16.32 -4.58 -11.32
CA ILE A 164 15.37 -5.62 -10.92
C ILE A 164 16.10 -6.62 -10.02
N ALA A 165 15.72 -6.67 -8.75
CA ALA A 165 16.21 -7.65 -7.80
C ALA A 165 15.48 -8.99 -7.98
N PRO A 166 16.06 -10.13 -7.57
CA PRO A 166 15.34 -11.39 -7.50
C PRO A 166 14.07 -11.28 -6.66
N SER A 167 13.18 -12.25 -6.80
CA SER A 167 11.91 -12.28 -6.07
C SER A 167 12.11 -12.26 -4.56
N VAL A 168 11.12 -11.74 -3.82
CA VAL A 168 11.06 -11.83 -2.35
C VAL A 168 11.16 -13.28 -1.84
N TYR A 169 10.74 -14.26 -2.63
CA TYR A 169 10.82 -15.69 -2.31
C TYR A 169 12.22 -16.28 -2.51
N GLU A 170 13.16 -15.50 -3.04
CA GLU A 170 14.52 -15.90 -3.38
C GLU A 170 15.57 -15.10 -2.62
N ASP A 171 15.21 -14.52 -1.47
CA ASP A 171 16.05 -13.60 -0.71
C ASP A 171 16.53 -12.37 -1.53
N GLY A 172 15.66 -11.88 -2.40
CA GLY A 172 15.99 -10.86 -3.39
C GLY A 172 16.61 -9.60 -2.82
N ILE A 173 16.11 -9.10 -1.70
CA ILE A 173 16.66 -7.88 -1.05
C ILE A 173 18.09 -8.14 -0.59
N ALA A 174 18.35 -9.26 0.08
CA ALA A 174 19.71 -9.59 0.57
C ALA A 174 20.70 -9.78 -0.58
N LYS A 175 20.27 -10.43 -1.67
CA LYS A 175 21.08 -10.60 -2.88
C LYS A 175 21.41 -9.26 -3.53
N GLU A 176 20.43 -8.37 -3.62
CA GLU A 176 20.63 -7.06 -4.21
C GLU A 176 21.53 -6.16 -3.34
N PHE A 177 21.42 -6.24 -2.01
CA PHE A 177 22.33 -5.56 -1.10
C PHE A 177 23.79 -5.97 -1.30
N LYS A 178 24.04 -7.28 -1.51
CA LYS A 178 25.37 -7.78 -1.88
C LYS A 178 25.83 -7.27 -3.24
N ALA A 179 24.93 -7.29 -4.23
CA ALA A 179 25.25 -6.79 -5.58
C ALA A 179 25.58 -5.28 -5.59
N LEU A 180 25.01 -4.52 -4.67
CA LEU A 180 25.26 -3.09 -4.49
C LEU A 180 26.45 -2.80 -3.54
N GLY A 181 27.08 -3.84 -2.96
CA GLY A 181 28.20 -3.68 -2.05
C GLY A 181 27.87 -3.09 -0.68
N LEU A 182 26.60 -3.24 -0.24
CA LEU A 182 26.13 -2.71 1.04
C LEU A 182 26.38 -3.67 2.22
N ILE A 183 26.54 -4.95 1.91
CA ILE A 183 26.86 -6.04 2.86
C ILE A 183 27.81 -7.05 2.22
#